data_7f7f83c25adbf774af9d05cef61c8a82
#
_entry.id   7f7f83c25adbf774af9d05cef61c8a82
#
_cell.length_a   1.000
_cell.length_b   1.000
_cell.length_c   1.000
_cell.angle_alpha   90.00
_cell.angle_beta   90.00
_cell.angle_gamma   90.00
#
_symmetry.space_group_name_H-M   'P 1'
#
loop_
_entity.id
_entity.type
_entity.pdbx_description
1 polymer ?
#
loop_
_entity_poly.entity_id
_entity_poly.type
_entity_poly.pdbx_seq_one_letter_code
_entity_poly.pdbx_strand_id
1 'polypeptide(L)'
;MRFQWVGAPVAQLLRAGMRYCRDLVVLHKPFFVLIDFQGMPPVEMRDELWMSIHWFPQVSRRPLRAVAVIYPPGQLHNQMAAEAMVWFGRQLMRYQLQVFEEVLAAYDWFTGGDAAAGQRLAAEWKAASASPLSI
;
A
#
# COMPACT_ATOMS: atom_id res chain seq x y z
N MET A 1 -6.14 5.73 -4.33
CA MET A 1 -4.88 6.37 -3.85
C MET A 1 -3.74 5.37 -3.93
N ARG A 2 -2.63 5.78 -4.45
CA ARG A 2 -1.47 4.90 -4.63
C ARG A 2 -0.22 5.55 -4.02
N PHE A 3 0.55 4.74 -3.30
CA PHE A 3 1.81 5.15 -2.68
C PHE A 3 2.95 4.27 -3.18
N GLN A 4 4.10 4.86 -3.38
CA GLN A 4 5.30 4.17 -3.81
C GLN A 4 6.54 4.82 -3.20
N TRP A 5 7.49 3.99 -2.75
CA TRP A 5 8.79 4.51 -2.32
C TRP A 5 9.65 4.86 -3.52
N VAL A 6 10.29 6.01 -3.45
CA VAL A 6 11.18 6.52 -4.50
C VAL A 6 12.54 6.84 -3.90
N GLY A 7 13.59 6.48 -4.59
CA GLY A 7 14.96 6.73 -4.16
C GLY A 7 15.61 5.53 -3.46
N ALA A 8 16.73 5.78 -2.77
CA ALA A 8 17.46 4.73 -2.07
C ALA A 8 16.70 4.24 -0.84
N PRO A 9 16.63 2.92 -0.60
CA PRO A 9 15.94 2.40 0.57
C PRO A 9 16.74 2.72 1.85
N VAL A 10 16.11 3.47 2.75
CA VAL A 10 16.66 3.81 4.07
C VAL A 10 15.69 3.34 5.14
N ALA A 11 16.13 2.42 6.01
CA ALA A 11 15.28 1.78 7.00
C ALA A 11 14.55 2.77 7.93
N GLN A 12 15.20 3.87 8.28
CA GLN A 12 14.61 4.90 9.14
C GLN A 12 13.43 5.65 8.51
N LEU A 13 13.29 5.62 7.18
CA LEU A 13 12.21 6.30 6.47
C LEU A 13 10.94 5.47 6.35
N LEU A 14 10.96 4.20 6.74
CA LEU A 14 9.79 3.34 6.65
C LEU A 14 8.60 3.89 7.43
N ARG A 15 8.79 4.15 8.72
CA ARG A 15 7.71 4.66 9.59
C ARG A 15 7.27 6.06 9.19
N ALA A 16 8.21 6.93 8.81
CA ALA A 16 7.88 8.27 8.34
C ALA A 16 7.03 8.23 7.07
N GLY A 17 7.39 7.39 6.11
CA GLY A 17 6.61 7.19 4.90
C GLY A 17 5.23 6.62 5.16
N MET A 18 5.12 5.65 6.06
CA MET A 18 3.83 5.06 6.44
C MET A 18 2.94 6.06 7.19
N ARG A 19 3.51 6.90 8.06
CA ARG A 19 2.74 7.97 8.72
C ARG A 19 2.24 8.99 7.72
N TYR A 20 3.05 9.37 6.77
CA TYR A 20 2.63 10.28 5.70
C TYR A 20 1.48 9.69 4.88
N CYS A 21 1.59 8.43 4.50
CA CYS A 21 0.54 7.69 3.82
C CYS A 21 -0.77 7.69 4.64
N ARG A 22 -0.69 7.39 5.93
CA ARG A 22 -1.83 7.44 6.85
C ARG A 22 -2.49 8.80 6.86
N ASP A 23 -1.71 9.86 6.97
CA ASP A 23 -2.24 11.23 7.05
C ASP A 23 -2.99 11.60 5.76
N LEU A 24 -2.48 11.20 4.61
CA LEU A 24 -3.17 11.40 3.34
C LEU A 24 -4.44 10.56 3.21
N VAL A 25 -4.44 9.34 3.70
CA VAL A 25 -5.65 8.49 3.73
C VAL A 25 -6.72 9.11 4.63
N VAL A 26 -6.34 9.59 5.79
CA VAL A 26 -7.26 10.27 6.72
C VAL A 26 -7.81 11.55 6.11
N LEU A 27 -6.99 12.32 5.42
CA LEU A 27 -7.38 13.60 4.81
C LEU A 27 -8.32 13.40 3.62
N HIS A 28 -7.96 12.51 2.69
CA HIS A 28 -8.68 12.35 1.42
C HIS A 28 -9.78 11.30 1.44
N LYS A 29 -9.82 10.44 2.45
CA LYS A 29 -10.84 9.40 2.63
C LYS A 29 -11.09 8.54 1.38
N PRO A 30 -10.04 7.91 0.80
CA PRO A 30 -10.21 7.08 -0.39
C PRO A 30 -10.99 5.81 -0.07
N PHE A 31 -11.64 5.23 -1.09
CA PHE A 31 -12.24 3.90 -0.98
C PHE A 31 -11.20 2.80 -1.16
N PHE A 32 -10.18 3.04 -1.97
CA PHE A 32 -9.13 2.08 -2.31
C PHE A 32 -7.76 2.69 -2.11
N VAL A 33 -6.87 1.95 -1.49
CA VAL A 33 -5.46 2.33 -1.31
C VAL A 33 -4.57 1.23 -1.86
N LEU A 34 -3.61 1.60 -2.68
CA LEU A 34 -2.56 0.71 -3.16
C LEU A 34 -1.23 1.18 -2.59
N ILE A 35 -0.55 0.29 -1.88
CA ILE A 35 0.77 0.56 -1.32
C ILE A 35 1.78 -0.32 -2.05
N ASP A 36 2.63 0.31 -2.83
CA ASP A 36 3.66 -0.38 -3.59
C ASP A 36 4.95 -0.40 -2.78
N PHE A 37 5.30 -1.59 -2.31
CA PHE A 37 6.50 -1.80 -1.51
C PHE A 37 7.77 -2.04 -2.34
N GLN A 38 7.72 -1.85 -3.65
CA GLN A 38 8.92 -1.85 -4.46
C GLN A 38 9.83 -0.68 -4.03
N GLY A 39 11.10 -0.96 -3.80
CA GLY A 39 12.04 0.05 -3.32
C GLY A 39 11.87 0.46 -1.86
N MET A 40 10.99 -0.21 -1.11
CA MET A 40 10.81 0.02 0.31
C MET A 40 12.06 -0.41 1.11
N PRO A 41 12.38 0.29 2.21
CA PRO A 41 13.41 -0.17 3.13
C PRO A 41 13.11 -1.57 3.70
N PRO A 42 14.12 -2.33 4.15
CA PRO A 42 13.88 -3.62 4.81
C PRO A 42 12.95 -3.47 6.01
N VAL A 43 11.97 -4.39 6.13
CA VAL A 43 11.01 -4.38 7.24
C VAL A 43 11.55 -5.25 8.37
N GLU A 44 11.77 -4.64 9.52
CA GLU A 44 12.12 -5.37 10.74
C GLU A 44 10.86 -5.84 11.47
N MET A 45 10.99 -6.84 12.33
CA MET A 45 9.86 -7.38 13.11
C MET A 45 9.14 -6.29 13.93
N ARG A 46 9.88 -5.36 14.53
CA ARG A 46 9.29 -4.26 15.31
C ARG A 46 8.48 -3.30 14.43
N ASP A 47 8.91 -3.08 13.19
CA ASP A 47 8.17 -2.24 12.23
C ASP A 47 6.90 -2.94 11.75
N GLU A 48 6.98 -4.24 11.54
CA GLU A 48 5.85 -5.09 11.22
C GLU A 48 4.79 -5.06 12.32
N LEU A 49 5.20 -5.20 13.57
CA LEU A 49 4.31 -5.07 14.73
C LEU A 49 3.71 -3.68 14.83
N TRP A 50 4.52 -2.65 14.61
CA TRP A 50 4.04 -1.27 14.63
C TRP A 50 2.96 -1.04 13.58
N MET A 51 3.17 -1.49 12.34
CA MET A 51 2.17 -1.38 11.28
C MET A 51 0.89 -2.13 11.63
N SER A 52 1.00 -3.34 12.13
CA SER A 52 -0.15 -4.17 12.47
C SER A 52 -0.99 -3.60 13.62
N ILE A 53 -0.35 -3.03 14.63
CA ILE A 53 -1.02 -2.55 15.85
C ILE A 53 -1.48 -1.09 15.71
N HIS A 54 -0.68 -0.25 15.05
CA HIS A 54 -0.93 1.19 15.00
C HIS A 54 -1.40 1.66 13.64
N TRP A 55 -0.74 1.26 12.55
CA TRP A 55 -1.02 1.84 11.24
C TRP A 55 -2.33 1.32 10.65
N PHE A 56 -2.47 0.02 10.49
CA PHE A 56 -3.65 -0.57 9.85
C PHE A 56 -4.95 -0.26 10.61
N PRO A 57 -5.02 -0.36 11.94
CA PRO A 57 -6.25 0.01 12.64
C PRO A 57 -6.62 1.48 12.54
N GLN A 58 -5.64 2.39 12.47
CA GLN A 58 -5.90 3.82 12.37
C GLN A 58 -6.56 4.22 11.05
N VAL A 59 -6.24 3.56 9.95
CA VAL A 59 -6.86 3.84 8.65
C VAL A 59 -8.23 3.18 8.49
N SER A 60 -8.61 2.27 9.37
CA SER A 60 -9.88 1.51 9.27
C SER A 60 -11.13 2.33 9.60
N ARG A 61 -11.00 3.55 10.09
CA ARG A 61 -12.11 4.42 10.51
C ARG A 61 -12.78 5.16 9.35
N ARG A 62 -12.44 4.87 8.12
CA ARG A 62 -12.85 5.66 6.96
C ARG A 62 -13.70 4.85 6.00
N PRO A 63 -14.26 5.46 4.96
CA PRO A 63 -14.96 4.72 3.92
C PRO A 63 -14.03 3.80 3.11
N LEU A 64 -12.85 3.53 3.64
CA LEU A 64 -11.88 2.64 3.03
C LEU A 64 -12.45 1.22 2.93
N ARG A 65 -12.50 0.69 1.70
CA ARG A 65 -13.05 -0.64 1.42
C ARG A 65 -11.99 -1.70 1.22
N ALA A 66 -10.86 -1.31 0.61
CA ALA A 66 -9.82 -2.27 0.27
C ALA A 66 -8.45 -1.61 0.22
N VAL A 67 -7.45 -2.36 0.67
CA VAL A 67 -6.04 -2.01 0.57
C VAL A 67 -5.33 -3.14 -0.17
N ALA A 68 -4.63 -2.80 -1.24
CA ALA A 68 -3.74 -3.70 -1.96
C ALA A 68 -2.29 -3.37 -1.61
N VAL A 69 -1.53 -4.40 -1.34
CA VAL A 69 -0.10 -4.29 -1.06
C VAL A 69 0.66 -5.01 -2.16
N ILE A 70 1.63 -4.34 -2.78
CA ILE A 70 2.43 -4.91 -3.86
C ILE A 70 3.79 -5.30 -3.31
N TYR A 71 4.14 -6.58 -3.48
CA TYR A 71 5.46 -7.10 -3.16
C TYR A 71 6.06 -7.76 -4.38
N PRO A 72 7.20 -7.29 -4.87
CA PRO A 72 7.85 -7.92 -6.02
C PRO A 72 8.39 -9.30 -5.65
N PRO A 73 8.36 -10.26 -6.59
CA PRO A 73 8.99 -11.57 -6.39
C PRO A 73 10.48 -11.41 -6.13
N GLY A 74 11.04 -12.26 -5.26
CA GLY A 74 12.45 -12.24 -4.89
C GLY A 74 12.78 -11.54 -3.57
N GLN A 75 11.82 -10.85 -2.95
CA GLN A 75 11.97 -10.29 -1.60
C GLN A 75 11.22 -11.14 -0.58
N LEU A 76 11.65 -12.38 -0.43
CA LEU A 76 10.96 -13.39 0.40
C LEU A 76 10.70 -12.93 1.82
N HIS A 77 11.67 -12.28 2.45
CA HIS A 77 11.53 -11.78 3.83
C HIS A 77 10.39 -10.75 3.94
N ASN A 78 10.36 -9.79 3.04
CA ASN A 78 9.30 -8.77 3.01
C ASN A 78 7.94 -9.37 2.66
N GLN A 79 7.91 -10.37 1.79
CA GLN A 79 6.69 -11.08 1.42
C GLN A 79 6.11 -11.84 2.62
N MET A 80 6.93 -12.54 3.38
CA MET A 80 6.50 -13.25 4.60
C MET A 80 5.99 -12.26 5.65
N ALA A 81 6.68 -11.14 5.82
CA ALA A 81 6.24 -10.06 6.71
C ALA A 81 4.87 -9.52 6.31
N ALA A 82 4.65 -9.29 5.02
CA ALA A 82 3.37 -8.82 4.50
C ALA A 82 2.26 -9.83 4.74
N GLU A 83 2.50 -11.10 4.48
CA GLU A 83 1.52 -12.16 4.70
C GLU A 83 1.14 -12.26 6.18
N ALA A 84 2.11 -12.14 7.08
CA ALA A 84 1.87 -12.11 8.52
C ALA A 84 1.04 -10.89 8.93
N MET A 85 1.32 -9.71 8.38
CA MET A 85 0.54 -8.51 8.62
C MET A 85 -0.90 -8.66 8.13
N VAL A 86 -1.11 -9.26 6.97
CA VAL A 86 -2.44 -9.53 6.43
C VAL A 86 -3.20 -10.48 7.36
N TRP A 87 -2.55 -11.53 7.81
CA TRP A 87 -3.18 -12.51 8.70
C TRP A 87 -3.59 -11.87 10.03
N PHE A 88 -2.70 -11.10 10.65
CA PHE A 88 -2.98 -10.37 11.89
C PHE A 88 -4.05 -9.31 11.69
N GLY A 89 -3.95 -8.58 10.61
CA GLY A 89 -4.83 -7.45 10.34
C GLY A 89 -6.27 -7.83 10.03
N ARG A 90 -6.51 -9.01 9.44
CA ARG A 90 -7.87 -9.46 9.10
C ARG A 90 -8.83 -9.49 10.29
N GLN A 91 -8.32 -9.68 11.49
CA GLN A 91 -9.13 -9.72 12.70
C GLN A 91 -9.42 -8.31 13.26
N LEU A 92 -8.62 -7.32 12.89
CA LEU A 92 -8.70 -5.96 13.43
C LEU A 92 -9.18 -4.92 12.42
N MET A 93 -9.27 -5.28 11.14
CA MET A 93 -9.59 -4.34 10.06
C MET A 93 -11.00 -4.52 9.53
N ARG A 94 -11.65 -3.39 9.25
CA ARG A 94 -12.99 -3.37 8.63
C ARG A 94 -12.94 -3.33 7.10
N TYR A 95 -11.76 -3.25 6.51
CA TYR A 95 -11.54 -3.26 5.07
C TYR A 95 -10.85 -4.55 4.65
N GLN A 96 -10.90 -4.86 3.37
CA GLN A 96 -10.19 -6.02 2.81
C GLN A 96 -8.74 -5.65 2.55
N LEU A 97 -7.81 -6.51 2.96
CA LEU A 97 -6.38 -6.38 2.69
C LEU A 97 -5.90 -7.58 1.90
N GLN A 98 -5.24 -7.32 0.77
CA GLN A 98 -4.73 -8.39 -0.09
C GLN A 98 -3.36 -8.03 -0.65
N VAL A 99 -2.51 -9.04 -0.84
CA VAL A 99 -1.16 -8.90 -1.36
C VAL A 99 -1.13 -9.34 -2.82
N PHE A 100 -0.45 -8.58 -3.67
CA PHE A 100 -0.25 -8.87 -5.08
C PHE A 100 1.22 -8.74 -5.45
N GLU A 101 1.64 -9.42 -6.49
CA GLU A 101 2.99 -9.30 -7.05
C GLU A 101 3.07 -8.19 -8.10
N GLU A 102 1.92 -7.84 -8.72
CA GLU A 102 1.84 -6.88 -9.80
C GLU A 102 0.71 -5.86 -9.58
N VAL A 103 0.98 -4.61 -9.96
CA VAL A 103 0.02 -3.51 -9.82
C VAL A 103 -1.26 -3.76 -10.62
N LEU A 104 -1.15 -4.30 -11.83
CA LEU A 104 -2.32 -4.58 -12.67
C LEU A 104 -3.28 -5.59 -12.04
N ALA A 105 -2.76 -6.57 -11.32
CA ALA A 105 -3.58 -7.53 -10.59
C ALA A 105 -4.37 -6.83 -9.45
N ALA A 106 -3.75 -5.88 -8.78
CA ALA A 106 -4.44 -5.08 -7.76
C ALA A 106 -5.54 -4.19 -8.37
N TYR A 107 -5.28 -3.56 -9.50
CA TYR A 107 -6.29 -2.78 -10.20
C TYR A 107 -7.47 -3.63 -10.68
N ASP A 108 -7.18 -4.84 -11.17
CA ASP A 108 -8.22 -5.79 -11.55
C ASP A 108 -9.12 -6.14 -10.35
N TRP A 109 -8.51 -6.39 -9.21
CA TRP A 109 -9.23 -6.67 -7.97
C TRP A 109 -10.09 -5.48 -7.51
N PHE A 110 -9.55 -4.24 -7.54
CA PHE A 110 -10.31 -3.04 -7.17
C PHE A 110 -11.49 -2.78 -8.08
N THR A 111 -11.37 -3.08 -9.36
CA THR A 111 -12.37 -2.77 -10.37
C THR A 111 -13.35 -3.91 -10.63
N GLY A 112 -13.19 -5.03 -9.93
CA GLY A 112 -14.03 -6.21 -10.13
C GLY A 112 -13.85 -6.87 -11.51
N GLY A 113 -12.66 -6.78 -12.09
CA GLY A 113 -12.33 -7.36 -13.38
C GLY A 113 -12.57 -6.44 -14.59
N ASP A 114 -12.88 -5.16 -14.37
CA ASP A 114 -13.02 -4.18 -15.44
C ASP A 114 -11.65 -3.75 -15.98
N ALA A 115 -11.21 -4.37 -17.08
CA ALA A 115 -9.91 -4.09 -17.67
C ALA A 115 -9.78 -2.63 -18.15
N ALA A 116 -10.84 -2.02 -18.66
CA ALA A 116 -10.82 -0.62 -19.09
C ALA A 116 -10.60 0.33 -17.91
N ALA A 117 -11.24 0.07 -16.77
CA ALA A 117 -11.04 0.85 -15.55
C ALA A 117 -9.60 0.68 -15.02
N GLY A 118 -9.06 -0.53 -15.03
CA GLY A 118 -7.68 -0.80 -14.63
C GLY A 118 -6.67 -0.06 -15.51
N GLN A 119 -6.89 -0.03 -16.81
CA GLN A 119 -6.05 0.71 -17.75
C GLN A 119 -6.10 2.23 -17.51
N ARG A 120 -7.28 2.77 -17.20
CA ARG A 120 -7.43 4.18 -16.85
C ARG A 120 -6.63 4.53 -15.60
N LEU A 121 -6.69 3.71 -14.56
CA LEU A 121 -5.93 3.91 -13.34
C LEU A 121 -4.42 3.88 -13.60
N ALA A 122 -3.96 2.95 -14.41
CA ALA A 122 -2.54 2.87 -14.81
C ALA A 122 -2.10 4.11 -15.58
N ALA A 123 -2.94 4.59 -16.51
CA ALA A 123 -2.65 5.79 -17.29
C ALA A 123 -2.63 7.06 -16.42
N GLU A 124 -3.55 7.19 -15.49
CA GLU A 124 -3.59 8.30 -14.54
C GLU A 124 -2.33 8.34 -13.66
N TRP A 125 -1.90 7.19 -13.18
CA TRP A 125 -0.67 7.09 -12.40
C TRP A 125 0.56 7.48 -13.21
N LYS A 126 0.64 7.00 -14.44
CA LYS A 126 1.75 7.32 -15.34
C LYS A 126 1.81 8.83 -15.63
N ALA A 127 0.67 9.45 -15.90
CA ALA A 127 0.59 10.88 -16.13
C ALA A 127 0.99 11.70 -14.89
N ALA A 128 0.52 11.30 -13.71
CA ALA A 128 0.85 11.96 -12.45
C ALA A 128 2.34 11.80 -12.10
N SER A 129 2.93 10.64 -12.38
CA SER A 129 4.34 10.35 -12.09
C SER A 129 5.29 11.05 -13.06
N ALA A 130 4.84 11.39 -14.27
CA ALA A 130 5.61 12.13 -15.26
C ALA A 130 5.72 13.63 -14.91
N SER A 131 4.81 14.14 -14.08
CA SER A 131 4.86 15.53 -13.61
C SER A 131 5.87 15.63 -12.47
N PRO A 132 6.94 16.46 -12.59
CA PRO A 132 7.83 16.65 -11.46
C PRO A 132 7.05 17.27 -10.32
N LEU A 133 7.00 16.57 -9.18
CA LEU A 133 6.53 17.17 -7.95
C LEU A 133 7.51 18.25 -7.54
N SER A 134 7.20 19.47 -7.90
CA SER A 134 7.87 20.63 -7.34
C SER A 134 7.43 20.78 -5.89
N ILE A 135 8.23 20.23 -5.03
CA ILE A 135 8.11 20.52 -3.60
C ILE A 135 8.86 21.80 -3.31
#